data_341ae924bacc8ed357b3f37023187730
#
_entry.id   341ae924bacc8ed357b3f37023187730
#
_cell.length_a   1.000
_cell.length_b   1.000
_cell.length_c   1.000
_cell.angle_alpha   90.00
_cell.angle_beta   90.00
_cell.angle_gamma   90.00
#
_symmetry.space_group_name_H-M   'P 1'
#
loop_
_entity.id
_entity.type
_entity.pdbx_description
1 polymer ?
#
loop_
_entity_poly.entity_id
_entity_poly.type
_entity_poly.pdbx_seq_one_letter_code
_entity_poly.pdbx_strand_id
1 'polypeptide(L)'
;MIRIYHARILTMQEDQEIFDGEIWISDQKIQYVGPENKEEATKITWERQIDAKGNLIMPGFKNAHTHSAMTFLRSHADDMPLLSWLNDQVFPYEAKLTPDDIYYLSKLAIMEYLTSGITANADMYLTPDTMIQASEDCGFRTTVIGAVNDFTQSVKEVENWYEKYHKEDGLTSYELGFHAEYTTKREILEGISELSKKYHAPIYTHNSESASEVAQCVERTGMTPTVYMEQLGLFEYGGGLYHCVHMSEEDLDVVKRHQIS
;
A
#
# COMPACT_ATOMS: atom_id res chain seq x y z
N MET A 1 -25.17 -15.95 -2.96
CA MET A 1 -25.18 -14.63 -2.28
C MET A 1 -25.04 -14.81 -0.77
N ILE A 2 -24.37 -13.87 -0.12
CA ILE A 2 -24.24 -13.82 1.34
C ILE A 2 -25.10 -12.67 1.87
N ARG A 3 -25.81 -12.90 2.95
CA ARG A 3 -26.60 -11.89 3.67
C ARG A 3 -26.05 -11.69 5.08
N ILE A 4 -25.81 -10.43 5.47
CA ILE A 4 -25.50 -10.07 6.85
C ILE A 4 -26.62 -9.16 7.33
N TYR A 5 -27.35 -9.57 8.37
CA TYR A 5 -28.57 -8.92 8.82
C TYR A 5 -28.53 -8.65 10.34
N HIS A 6 -29.50 -7.91 10.88
CA HIS A 6 -29.50 -7.40 12.25
C HIS A 6 -28.20 -6.65 12.59
N ALA A 7 -27.73 -5.80 11.68
CA ALA A 7 -26.50 -5.05 11.82
C ALA A 7 -26.78 -3.57 12.09
N ARG A 8 -25.91 -2.93 12.85
CA ARG A 8 -25.73 -1.48 12.82
C ARG A 8 -24.69 -1.16 11.76
N ILE A 9 -25.00 -0.27 10.82
CA ILE A 9 -24.14 -0.04 9.64
C ILE A 9 -23.60 1.37 9.66
N LEU A 10 -22.27 1.48 9.58
CA LEU A 10 -21.52 2.71 9.36
C LEU A 10 -20.89 2.63 7.96
N THR A 11 -21.40 3.39 7.00
CA THR A 11 -20.92 3.34 5.61
C THR A 11 -19.68 4.19 5.36
N MET A 12 -19.34 5.10 6.25
CA MET A 12 -18.31 6.14 6.09
C MET A 12 -18.61 7.13 4.95
N GLN A 13 -19.85 7.19 4.48
CA GLN A 13 -20.30 8.24 3.55
C GLN A 13 -20.57 9.53 4.32
N GLU A 14 -20.24 10.66 3.69
CA GLU A 14 -20.50 11.98 4.25
C GLU A 14 -22.01 12.16 4.50
N ASP A 15 -22.37 12.78 5.61
CA ASP A 15 -23.75 13.02 6.05
C ASP A 15 -24.64 11.78 6.28
N GLN A 16 -24.08 10.58 6.33
CA GLN A 16 -24.82 9.39 6.67
C GLN A 16 -24.58 8.92 8.10
N GLU A 17 -25.63 8.96 8.92
CA GLU A 17 -25.60 8.42 10.28
C GLU A 17 -25.58 6.88 10.28
N ILE A 18 -25.17 6.30 11.44
CA ILE A 18 -25.27 4.85 11.67
C ILE A 18 -26.74 4.46 11.69
N PHE A 19 -27.10 3.42 10.94
CA PHE A 19 -28.47 2.91 10.87
C PHE A 19 -28.53 1.39 11.05
N ASP A 20 -29.68 0.89 11.48
CA ASP A 20 -29.95 -0.54 11.55
C ASP A 20 -30.31 -1.09 10.17
N GLY A 21 -29.70 -2.21 9.77
CA GLY A 21 -29.90 -2.72 8.42
C GLY A 21 -29.22 -4.04 8.12
N GLU A 22 -29.02 -4.27 6.84
CA GLU A 22 -28.41 -5.47 6.28
C GLU A 22 -27.54 -5.19 5.07
N ILE A 23 -26.64 -6.12 4.78
CA ILE A 23 -25.75 -6.08 3.63
C ILE A 23 -25.90 -7.38 2.84
N TRP A 24 -26.02 -7.26 1.53
CA TRP A 24 -26.04 -8.40 0.60
C TRP A 24 -24.81 -8.38 -0.29
N ILE A 25 -24.15 -9.52 -0.42
CA ILE A 25 -22.90 -9.65 -1.16
C ILE A 25 -23.04 -10.75 -2.21
N SER A 26 -22.64 -10.46 -3.44
CA SER A 26 -22.50 -11.44 -4.52
C SER A 26 -21.22 -11.15 -5.30
N ASP A 27 -20.51 -12.19 -5.67
CA ASP A 27 -19.35 -12.09 -6.55
C ASP A 27 -18.32 -11.03 -6.08
N GLN A 28 -18.07 -10.99 -4.76
CA GLN A 28 -17.13 -10.07 -4.11
C GLN A 28 -17.55 -8.59 -4.13
N LYS A 29 -18.82 -8.29 -4.51
CA LYS A 29 -19.37 -6.94 -4.54
C LYS A 29 -20.57 -6.81 -3.60
N ILE A 30 -20.70 -5.66 -2.96
CA ILE A 30 -21.89 -5.30 -2.20
C ILE A 30 -23.00 -4.99 -3.22
N GLN A 31 -24.08 -5.77 -3.17
CA GLN A 31 -25.25 -5.60 -4.03
C GLN A 31 -26.33 -4.74 -3.36
N TYR A 32 -26.39 -4.79 -2.04
CA TYR A 32 -27.32 -4.01 -1.24
C TYR A 32 -26.69 -3.64 0.10
N VAL A 33 -26.91 -2.43 0.53
CA VAL A 33 -26.66 -1.94 1.90
C VAL A 33 -27.78 -0.96 2.23
N GLY A 34 -28.54 -1.24 3.30
CA GLY A 34 -29.68 -0.42 3.68
C GLY A 34 -30.50 -1.07 4.79
N PRO A 35 -31.68 -0.48 5.11
CA PRO A 35 -32.62 -1.07 6.06
C PRO A 35 -33.00 -2.50 5.66
N GLU A 36 -33.35 -3.34 6.64
CA GLU A 36 -33.75 -4.72 6.36
C GLU A 36 -34.95 -4.79 5.38
N ASN A 37 -34.75 -5.50 4.28
CA ASN A 37 -35.78 -5.75 3.26
C ASN A 37 -36.24 -7.20 3.30
N LYS A 38 -37.10 -7.52 4.28
CA LYS A 38 -37.56 -8.88 4.54
C LYS A 38 -38.31 -9.47 3.34
N GLU A 39 -39.06 -8.66 2.60
CA GLU A 39 -39.85 -9.14 1.44
C GLU A 39 -38.92 -9.63 0.33
N GLU A 40 -37.93 -8.82 -0.09
CA GLU A 40 -37.01 -9.21 -1.15
C GLU A 40 -36.05 -10.33 -0.67
N ALA A 41 -35.64 -10.30 0.60
CA ALA A 41 -34.76 -11.33 1.17
C ALA A 41 -35.39 -12.74 1.10
N THR A 42 -36.73 -12.88 1.13
CA THR A 42 -37.41 -14.18 0.99
C THR A 42 -37.38 -14.72 -0.43
N LYS A 43 -37.16 -13.88 -1.43
CA LYS A 43 -37.13 -14.26 -2.85
C LYS A 43 -35.74 -14.77 -3.27
N ILE A 44 -34.72 -14.59 -2.44
CA ILE A 44 -33.31 -14.90 -2.73
C ILE A 44 -32.91 -16.21 -2.05
N THR A 45 -32.22 -17.07 -2.78
CA THR A 45 -31.57 -18.23 -2.21
C THR A 45 -30.18 -17.81 -1.69
N TRP A 46 -30.05 -17.82 -0.37
CA TRP A 46 -28.82 -17.44 0.31
C TRP A 46 -27.88 -18.64 0.47
N GLU A 47 -26.65 -18.51 0.00
CA GLU A 47 -25.57 -19.46 0.27
C GLU A 47 -25.18 -19.44 1.76
N ARG A 48 -25.15 -18.23 2.32
CA ARG A 48 -24.83 -18.01 3.72
C ARG A 48 -25.62 -16.83 4.28
N GLN A 49 -26.11 -16.98 5.51
CA GLN A 49 -26.70 -15.88 6.28
C GLN A 49 -25.97 -15.73 7.61
N ILE A 50 -25.64 -14.49 7.96
CA ILE A 50 -24.89 -14.11 9.17
C ILE A 50 -25.78 -13.15 9.97
N ASP A 51 -26.17 -13.55 11.15
CA ASP A 51 -26.83 -12.66 12.12
C ASP A 51 -25.75 -11.83 12.83
N ALA A 52 -25.71 -10.54 12.59
CA ALA A 52 -24.78 -9.62 13.22
C ALA A 52 -25.13 -9.33 14.68
N LYS A 53 -26.32 -9.71 15.16
CA LYS A 53 -26.76 -9.55 16.57
C LYS A 53 -26.58 -8.13 17.11
N GLY A 54 -26.84 -7.12 16.28
CA GLY A 54 -26.67 -5.71 16.63
C GLY A 54 -25.22 -5.20 16.65
N ASN A 55 -24.26 -6.02 16.20
CA ASN A 55 -22.89 -5.55 16.06
C ASN A 55 -22.77 -4.51 14.95
N LEU A 56 -21.77 -3.63 15.10
CA LEU A 56 -21.44 -2.62 14.09
C LEU A 56 -20.69 -3.26 12.92
N ILE A 57 -21.14 -2.96 11.70
CA ILE A 57 -20.45 -3.27 10.46
C ILE A 57 -19.96 -1.96 9.85
N MET A 58 -18.72 -1.94 9.44
CA MET A 58 -18.07 -0.79 8.79
C MET A 58 -17.11 -1.28 7.72
N PRO A 59 -16.68 -0.41 6.76
CA PRO A 59 -15.59 -0.75 5.85
C PRO A 59 -14.34 -1.17 6.61
N GLY A 60 -13.64 -2.19 6.11
CA GLY A 60 -12.37 -2.61 6.70
C GLY A 60 -11.30 -1.52 6.59
N PHE A 61 -10.37 -1.51 7.52
CA PHE A 61 -9.23 -0.60 7.49
C PHE A 61 -8.33 -0.88 6.29
N LYS A 62 -7.65 0.17 5.81
CA LYS A 62 -6.65 0.08 4.76
C LYS A 62 -5.30 0.49 5.35
N ASN A 63 -4.30 -0.36 5.18
CA ASN A 63 -2.93 -0.05 5.55
C ASN A 63 -2.24 0.60 4.34
N ALA A 64 -2.03 1.90 4.40
CA ALA A 64 -1.52 2.68 3.27
C ALA A 64 -0.01 2.48 3.02
N HIS A 65 0.72 1.86 3.94
CA HIS A 65 2.16 1.61 3.79
C HIS A 65 2.62 0.47 4.69
N THR A 66 3.27 -0.53 4.11
CA THR A 66 3.82 -1.68 4.84
C THR A 66 4.92 -2.39 4.06
N HIS A 67 5.65 -3.25 4.77
CA HIS A 67 6.63 -4.22 4.25
C HIS A 67 6.25 -5.59 4.82
N SER A 68 5.20 -6.22 4.26
CA SER A 68 4.55 -7.40 4.87
C SER A 68 5.51 -8.54 5.18
N ALA A 69 6.43 -8.86 4.28
CA ALA A 69 7.36 -9.95 4.50
C ALA A 69 8.42 -9.69 5.58
N MET A 70 8.49 -8.49 6.15
CA MET A 70 9.37 -8.17 7.28
C MET A 70 8.88 -8.74 8.63
N THR A 71 7.81 -9.50 8.66
CA THR A 71 7.31 -10.16 9.89
C THR A 71 8.37 -10.99 10.62
N PHE A 72 9.39 -11.49 9.93
CA PHE A 72 10.51 -12.23 10.55
C PHE A 72 11.44 -11.35 11.40
N LEU A 73 11.42 -10.03 11.20
CA LEU A 73 12.22 -9.07 11.97
C LEU A 73 11.48 -8.53 13.20
N ARG A 74 10.30 -9.05 13.51
CA ARG A 74 9.53 -8.58 14.67
C ARG A 74 10.33 -8.72 15.96
N SER A 75 10.38 -7.63 16.75
CA SER A 75 11.17 -7.52 17.97
C SER A 75 12.67 -7.81 17.80
N HIS A 76 13.15 -7.65 16.55
CA HIS A 76 14.58 -7.76 16.25
C HIS A 76 15.16 -6.36 16.04
N ALA A 77 16.19 -6.04 16.84
CA ALA A 77 16.93 -4.77 16.75
C ALA A 77 16.03 -3.52 16.89
N ASP A 78 15.09 -3.57 17.83
CA ASP A 78 14.31 -2.40 18.25
C ASP A 78 15.25 -1.31 18.81
N ASP A 79 14.81 -0.05 18.80
CA ASP A 79 15.54 1.11 19.36
C ASP A 79 16.86 1.48 18.68
N MET A 80 17.02 1.19 17.39
CA MET A 80 18.16 1.62 16.60
C MET A 80 17.83 2.83 15.70
N PRO A 81 18.81 3.74 15.45
CA PRO A 81 18.65 4.74 14.40
C PRO A 81 18.41 4.10 13.02
N LEU A 82 17.55 4.72 12.19
CA LEU A 82 17.10 4.16 10.91
C LEU A 82 18.23 3.60 10.04
N LEU A 83 19.25 4.39 9.75
CA LEU A 83 20.32 3.96 8.84
C LEU A 83 21.14 2.80 9.40
N SER A 84 21.43 2.78 10.71
CA SER A 84 22.08 1.63 11.35
C SER A 84 21.19 0.41 11.35
N TRP A 85 19.90 0.59 11.63
CA TRP A 85 18.93 -0.50 11.56
C TRP A 85 18.85 -1.11 10.16
N LEU A 86 18.74 -0.29 9.12
CA LEU A 86 18.70 -0.78 7.73
C LEU A 86 20.00 -1.50 7.34
N ASN A 87 21.15 -0.86 7.53
CA ASN A 87 22.42 -1.37 7.02
C ASN A 87 22.97 -2.57 7.83
N ASP A 88 22.79 -2.55 9.15
CA ASP A 88 23.41 -3.53 10.03
C ASP A 88 22.48 -4.72 10.33
N GLN A 89 21.16 -4.51 10.22
CA GLN A 89 20.17 -5.52 10.59
C GLN A 89 19.26 -5.92 9.43
N VAL A 90 18.59 -4.99 8.73
CA VAL A 90 17.57 -5.33 7.75
C VAL A 90 18.19 -5.92 6.47
N PHE A 91 18.99 -5.16 5.75
CA PHE A 91 19.54 -5.56 4.46
C PHE A 91 20.36 -6.87 4.50
N PRO A 92 21.20 -7.14 5.53
CA PRO A 92 21.93 -8.40 5.62
C PRO A 92 21.03 -9.63 5.84
N TYR A 93 19.84 -9.46 6.43
CA TYR A 93 18.87 -10.54 6.59
C TYR A 93 18.00 -10.68 5.35
N GLU A 94 17.52 -9.60 4.77
CA GLU A 94 16.72 -9.61 3.53
C GLU A 94 17.46 -10.25 2.37
N ALA A 95 18.78 -10.02 2.26
CA ALA A 95 19.61 -10.64 1.23
C ALA A 95 19.66 -12.18 1.28
N LYS A 96 19.17 -12.78 2.36
CA LYS A 96 19.11 -14.24 2.54
C LYS A 96 17.72 -14.83 2.23
N LEU A 97 16.71 -13.97 2.11
CA LEU A 97 15.35 -14.42 1.86
C LEU A 97 15.21 -15.02 0.46
N THR A 98 14.55 -16.14 0.41
CA THR A 98 14.10 -16.76 -0.84
C THR A 98 12.68 -16.30 -1.21
N PRO A 99 12.23 -16.49 -2.46
CA PRO A 99 10.84 -16.22 -2.82
C PRO A 99 9.84 -17.00 -1.94
N ASP A 100 10.14 -18.24 -1.56
CA ASP A 100 9.30 -19.03 -0.67
C ASP A 100 9.19 -18.40 0.73
N ASP A 101 10.28 -17.89 1.27
CA ASP A 101 10.26 -17.18 2.56
C ASP A 101 9.33 -15.96 2.47
N ILE A 102 9.48 -15.14 1.43
CA ILE A 102 8.64 -13.96 1.22
C ILE A 102 7.17 -14.34 1.08
N TYR A 103 6.86 -15.44 0.38
CA TYR A 103 5.48 -15.94 0.26
C TYR A 103 4.86 -16.26 1.62
N TYR A 104 5.53 -17.05 2.45
CA TYR A 104 4.98 -17.45 3.76
C TYR A 104 4.96 -16.30 4.77
N LEU A 105 5.96 -15.43 4.75
CA LEU A 105 6.01 -14.25 5.61
C LEU A 105 4.91 -13.23 5.25
N SER A 106 4.64 -13.03 3.96
CA SER A 106 3.51 -12.21 3.49
C SER A 106 2.17 -12.80 3.93
N LYS A 107 2.00 -14.12 3.84
CA LYS A 107 0.78 -14.79 4.34
C LYS A 107 0.60 -14.62 5.86
N LEU A 108 1.69 -14.68 6.63
CA LEU A 108 1.64 -14.42 8.06
C LEU A 108 1.16 -12.98 8.33
N ALA A 109 1.70 -11.98 7.63
CA ALA A 109 1.24 -10.61 7.75
C ALA A 109 -0.25 -10.46 7.38
N ILE A 110 -0.69 -11.10 6.29
CA ILE A 110 -2.10 -11.06 5.86
C ILE A 110 -3.04 -11.64 6.93
N MET A 111 -2.65 -12.72 7.62
CA MET A 111 -3.44 -13.26 8.73
C MET A 111 -3.57 -12.25 9.86
N GLU A 112 -2.52 -11.51 10.17
CA GLU A 112 -2.55 -10.45 11.20
C GLU A 112 -3.41 -9.26 10.74
N TYR A 113 -3.31 -8.85 9.48
CA TYR A 113 -4.17 -7.80 8.92
C TYR A 113 -5.64 -8.16 9.07
N LEU A 114 -6.03 -9.35 8.62
CA LEU A 114 -7.42 -9.80 8.68
C LEU A 114 -7.95 -9.89 10.11
N THR A 115 -7.14 -10.38 11.05
CA THR A 115 -7.53 -10.46 12.48
C THR A 115 -7.59 -9.09 13.16
N SER A 116 -6.93 -8.08 12.59
CA SER A 116 -6.95 -6.69 13.05
C SER A 116 -7.98 -5.81 12.33
N GLY A 117 -8.78 -6.39 11.40
CA GLY A 117 -9.78 -5.66 10.63
C GLY A 117 -9.23 -4.88 9.45
N ILE A 118 -7.97 -5.09 9.07
CA ILE A 118 -7.36 -4.53 7.86
C ILE A 118 -7.70 -5.43 6.68
N THR A 119 -8.29 -4.86 5.62
CA THR A 119 -8.80 -5.61 4.45
C THR A 119 -8.09 -5.27 3.15
N ALA A 120 -7.17 -4.30 3.19
CA ALA A 120 -6.33 -3.93 2.05
C ALA A 120 -5.02 -3.31 2.54
N ASN A 121 -3.95 -3.45 1.76
CA ASN A 121 -2.68 -2.77 2.02
C ASN A 121 -2.03 -2.23 0.74
N ALA A 122 -1.12 -1.25 0.92
CA ALA A 122 -0.11 -0.86 -0.04
C ALA A 122 1.25 -1.38 0.47
N ASP A 123 1.84 -2.30 -0.25
CA ASP A 123 2.98 -3.09 0.20
C ASP A 123 4.20 -2.88 -0.70
N MET A 124 5.24 -2.31 -0.14
CA MET A 124 6.50 -2.08 -0.84
C MET A 124 7.55 -3.09 -0.38
N TYR A 125 7.85 -4.09 -1.22
CA TYR A 125 8.87 -5.09 -0.87
C TYR A 125 9.53 -5.72 -2.11
N LEU A 126 10.37 -6.75 -1.90
CA LEU A 126 11.31 -7.25 -2.90
C LEU A 126 10.58 -8.07 -3.95
N THR A 127 10.09 -9.08 -4.05
CA THR A 127 9.60 -9.97 -5.11
C THR A 127 8.09 -9.79 -5.41
N PRO A 128 7.69 -8.85 -6.26
CA PRO A 128 6.28 -8.56 -6.56
C PRO A 128 5.46 -9.79 -6.96
N ASP A 129 5.98 -10.66 -7.81
CA ASP A 129 5.29 -11.90 -8.24
C ASP A 129 4.86 -12.76 -7.05
N THR A 130 5.75 -12.92 -6.06
CA THR A 130 5.51 -13.75 -4.87
C THR A 130 4.50 -13.12 -3.92
N MET A 131 4.58 -11.80 -3.74
CA MET A 131 3.65 -11.04 -2.89
C MET A 131 2.23 -11.07 -3.47
N ILE A 132 2.11 -10.91 -4.77
CA ILE A 132 0.83 -11.00 -5.50
C ILE A 132 0.24 -12.40 -5.32
N GLN A 133 1.04 -13.46 -5.54
CA GLN A 133 0.59 -14.83 -5.36
C GLN A 133 0.10 -15.09 -3.93
N ALA A 134 0.85 -14.64 -2.91
CA ALA A 134 0.45 -14.79 -1.51
C ALA A 134 -0.88 -14.10 -1.20
N SER A 135 -1.07 -12.90 -1.75
CA SER A 135 -2.30 -12.11 -1.58
C SER A 135 -3.50 -12.75 -2.27
N GLU A 136 -3.34 -13.21 -3.51
CA GLU A 136 -4.39 -13.91 -4.26
C GLU A 136 -4.80 -15.23 -3.59
N ASP A 137 -3.84 -16.02 -3.12
CA ASP A 137 -4.11 -17.26 -2.39
C ASP A 137 -4.85 -17.04 -1.06
N CYS A 138 -4.63 -15.89 -0.43
CA CYS A 138 -5.34 -15.50 0.80
C CYS A 138 -6.68 -14.78 0.54
N GLY A 139 -6.99 -14.42 -0.70
CA GLY A 139 -8.15 -13.57 -1.02
C GLY A 139 -8.04 -12.16 -0.43
N PHE A 140 -6.82 -11.63 -0.29
CA PHE A 140 -6.52 -10.35 0.34
C PHE A 140 -6.20 -9.27 -0.72
N ARG A 141 -6.59 -8.02 -0.45
CA ARG A 141 -6.34 -6.91 -1.38
C ARG A 141 -4.97 -6.29 -1.12
N THR A 142 -4.10 -6.34 -2.13
CA THR A 142 -2.75 -5.74 -2.06
C THR A 142 -2.46 -4.92 -3.30
N THR A 143 -2.06 -3.67 -3.10
CA THR A 143 -1.37 -2.89 -4.10
C THR A 143 0.13 -3.01 -3.84
N VAL A 144 0.84 -3.71 -4.70
CA VAL A 144 2.30 -3.82 -4.60
C VAL A 144 2.93 -2.56 -5.19
N ILE A 145 3.85 -1.96 -4.45
CA ILE A 145 4.55 -0.75 -4.86
C ILE A 145 5.96 -1.10 -5.30
N GLY A 146 6.41 -0.54 -6.42
CA GLY A 146 7.79 -0.68 -6.89
C GLY A 146 8.81 -0.19 -5.85
N ALA A 147 9.86 -0.96 -5.61
CA ALA A 147 10.87 -0.70 -4.58
C ALA A 147 12.29 -0.62 -5.14
N VAL A 148 12.45 -0.27 -6.41
CA VAL A 148 13.76 -0.19 -7.06
C VAL A 148 14.70 0.77 -6.31
N ASN A 149 15.95 0.36 -6.20
CA ASN A 149 17.03 1.15 -5.63
C ASN A 149 18.36 0.78 -6.30
N ASP A 150 19.48 1.29 -5.81
CA ASP A 150 20.82 1.03 -6.39
C ASP A 150 21.29 -0.42 -6.28
N PHE A 151 20.64 -1.22 -5.44
CA PHE A 151 21.11 -2.57 -5.07
C PHE A 151 20.16 -3.67 -5.55
N THR A 152 18.89 -3.37 -5.70
CA THR A 152 17.84 -4.33 -6.04
C THR A 152 16.92 -3.78 -7.10
N GLN A 153 16.45 -4.64 -8.00
CA GLN A 153 15.56 -4.32 -9.11
C GLN A 153 16.21 -3.35 -10.14
N SER A 154 15.53 -3.11 -11.20
CA SER A 154 15.89 -2.17 -12.25
C SER A 154 14.64 -1.47 -12.78
N VAL A 155 14.80 -0.31 -13.41
CA VAL A 155 13.70 0.41 -14.07
C VAL A 155 12.94 -0.50 -15.05
N LYS A 156 13.67 -1.38 -15.78
CA LYS A 156 13.06 -2.33 -16.71
C LYS A 156 12.23 -3.41 -16.02
N GLU A 157 12.64 -3.90 -14.87
CA GLU A 157 11.84 -4.84 -14.08
C GLU A 157 10.60 -4.17 -13.52
N VAL A 158 10.70 -2.94 -13.00
CA VAL A 158 9.54 -2.15 -12.57
C VAL A 158 8.53 -1.98 -13.70
N GLU A 159 9.01 -1.63 -14.91
CA GLU A 159 8.16 -1.52 -16.09
C GLU A 159 7.46 -2.84 -16.43
N ASN A 160 8.21 -3.96 -16.44
CA ASN A 160 7.65 -5.28 -16.74
C ASN A 160 6.58 -5.70 -15.72
N TRP A 161 6.77 -5.42 -14.42
CA TRP A 161 5.77 -5.71 -13.40
C TRP A 161 4.56 -4.79 -13.52
N TYR A 162 4.77 -3.52 -13.85
CA TYR A 162 3.67 -2.60 -14.10
C TYR A 162 2.81 -3.09 -15.27
N GLU A 163 3.40 -3.38 -16.42
CA GLU A 163 2.69 -3.92 -17.59
C GLU A 163 1.96 -5.24 -17.30
N LYS A 164 2.53 -6.08 -16.43
CA LYS A 164 1.96 -7.40 -16.09
C LYS A 164 0.84 -7.32 -15.07
N TYR A 165 0.95 -6.45 -14.07
CA TYR A 165 0.13 -6.51 -12.86
C TYR A 165 -0.69 -5.27 -12.57
N HIS A 166 -0.44 -4.13 -13.22
CA HIS A 166 -1.28 -2.96 -13.02
C HIS A 166 -2.69 -3.24 -13.55
N LYS A 167 -3.69 -3.15 -12.65
CA LYS A 167 -5.10 -3.43 -12.96
C LYS A 167 -5.99 -2.51 -12.13
N GLU A 168 -7.03 -1.99 -12.75
CA GLU A 168 -8.07 -1.22 -12.06
C GLU A 168 -9.01 -2.11 -11.24
N ASP A 169 -9.24 -3.35 -11.68
CA ASP A 169 -10.12 -4.33 -11.05
C ASP A 169 -9.35 -5.58 -10.62
N GLY A 170 -9.66 -6.10 -9.44
CA GLY A 170 -9.08 -7.32 -8.91
C GLY A 170 -8.73 -7.24 -7.42
N LEU A 171 -8.07 -8.30 -6.92
CA LEU A 171 -7.54 -8.32 -5.56
C LEU A 171 -6.16 -7.66 -5.48
N THR A 172 -5.40 -7.74 -6.55
CA THR A 172 -4.01 -7.26 -6.56
C THR A 172 -3.78 -6.29 -7.71
N SER A 173 -2.91 -5.32 -7.49
CA SER A 173 -2.39 -4.39 -8.50
C SER A 173 -0.92 -4.08 -8.23
N TYR A 174 -0.27 -3.43 -9.18
CA TYR A 174 1.10 -2.94 -9.05
C TYR A 174 1.17 -1.47 -9.44
N GLU A 175 1.86 -0.67 -8.62
CA GLU A 175 2.06 0.76 -8.87
C GLU A 175 3.54 1.11 -9.00
N LEU A 176 3.83 2.16 -9.76
CA LEU A 176 5.18 2.66 -9.91
C LEU A 176 5.72 3.19 -8.58
N GLY A 177 6.97 2.90 -8.30
CA GLY A 177 7.63 3.35 -7.09
C GLY A 177 9.12 3.07 -7.09
N PHE A 178 9.80 3.65 -6.14
CA PHE A 178 11.20 3.37 -5.81
C PHE A 178 11.36 3.47 -4.28
N HIS A 179 12.43 2.89 -3.75
CA HIS A 179 12.58 2.78 -2.31
C HIS A 179 12.62 4.16 -1.61
N ALA A 180 13.65 4.94 -1.84
CA ALA A 180 13.83 6.28 -1.26
C ALA A 180 14.87 7.07 -2.07
N GLU A 181 14.88 8.40 -1.93
CA GLU A 181 15.85 9.27 -2.61
C GLU A 181 17.28 8.90 -2.25
N TYR A 182 17.59 8.64 -0.97
CA TYR A 182 18.93 8.36 -0.48
C TYR A 182 19.47 6.96 -0.84
N THR A 183 18.65 6.07 -1.33
CA THR A 183 19.04 4.73 -1.82
C THR A 183 19.00 4.59 -3.32
N THR A 184 18.65 5.65 -4.05
CA THR A 184 18.34 5.58 -5.48
C THR A 184 19.05 6.69 -6.23
N LYS A 185 19.97 6.32 -7.08
CA LYS A 185 20.72 7.29 -7.88
C LYS A 185 19.86 7.96 -8.96
N ARG A 186 20.33 9.11 -9.40
CA ARG A 186 19.64 10.00 -10.32
C ARG A 186 19.13 9.30 -11.59
N GLU A 187 19.93 8.44 -12.19
CA GLU A 187 19.60 7.76 -13.44
C GLU A 187 18.38 6.83 -13.28
N ILE A 188 18.22 6.21 -12.10
CA ILE A 188 17.05 5.39 -11.78
C ILE A 188 15.84 6.29 -11.54
N LEU A 189 16.00 7.38 -10.79
CA LEU A 189 14.91 8.35 -10.54
C LEU A 189 14.39 8.94 -11.86
N GLU A 190 15.29 9.35 -12.77
CA GLU A 190 14.92 9.84 -14.10
C GLU A 190 14.18 8.75 -14.91
N GLY A 191 14.65 7.49 -14.85
CA GLY A 191 13.96 6.37 -15.49
C GLY A 191 12.56 6.11 -14.94
N ILE A 192 12.35 6.21 -13.63
CA ILE A 192 11.01 6.10 -13.02
C ILE A 192 10.13 7.29 -13.41
N SER A 193 10.69 8.51 -13.48
CA SER A 193 9.96 9.68 -13.99
C SER A 193 9.50 9.47 -15.45
N GLU A 194 10.33 8.88 -16.31
CA GLU A 194 9.95 8.55 -17.69
C GLU A 194 8.84 7.49 -17.74
N LEU A 195 8.86 6.49 -16.87
CA LEU A 195 7.77 5.51 -16.77
C LEU A 195 6.46 6.17 -16.33
N SER A 196 6.51 7.05 -15.32
CA SER A 196 5.35 7.83 -14.90
C SER A 196 4.73 8.62 -16.04
N LYS A 197 5.56 9.30 -16.85
CA LYS A 197 5.11 10.03 -18.04
C LYS A 197 4.55 9.10 -19.12
N LYS A 198 5.19 7.97 -19.37
CA LYS A 198 4.75 6.98 -20.36
C LYS A 198 3.36 6.43 -20.05
N TYR A 199 3.09 6.12 -18.79
CA TYR A 199 1.85 5.47 -18.36
C TYR A 199 0.83 6.43 -17.75
N HIS A 200 1.15 7.72 -17.58
CA HIS A 200 0.37 8.71 -16.83
C HIS A 200 0.04 8.21 -15.40
N ALA A 201 1.03 7.59 -14.76
CA ALA A 201 0.87 6.88 -13.50
C ALA A 201 1.52 7.60 -12.33
N PRO A 202 0.89 7.58 -11.13
CA PRO A 202 1.46 8.13 -9.91
C PRO A 202 2.70 7.36 -9.45
N ILE A 203 3.53 7.99 -8.62
CA ILE A 203 4.74 7.38 -8.03
C ILE A 203 4.64 7.37 -6.51
N TYR A 204 5.12 6.28 -5.90
CA TYR A 204 5.14 6.08 -4.46
C TYR A 204 6.56 5.84 -3.96
N THR A 205 6.94 6.48 -2.82
CA THR A 205 8.28 6.34 -2.24
C THR A 205 8.32 6.76 -0.77
N HIS A 206 9.34 6.29 -0.04
CA HIS A 206 9.67 6.87 1.26
C HIS A 206 10.27 8.27 1.07
N ASN A 207 9.93 9.20 1.94
CA ASN A 207 10.37 10.58 1.81
C ASN A 207 10.57 11.26 3.15
N SER A 208 11.71 11.92 3.29
CA SER A 208 12.04 12.81 4.42
C SER A 208 11.75 12.16 5.78
N GLU A 209 12.07 10.87 5.91
CA GLU A 209 11.84 10.08 7.11
C GLU A 209 12.79 10.45 8.24
N SER A 210 14.06 10.78 7.93
CA SER A 210 15.05 11.16 8.91
C SER A 210 15.69 12.52 8.59
N ALA A 211 16.10 13.25 9.64
CA ALA A 211 16.84 14.52 9.48
C ALA A 211 18.16 14.34 8.72
N SER A 212 18.83 13.19 8.88
CA SER A 212 20.07 12.88 8.19
C SER A 212 19.88 12.68 6.68
N GLU A 213 18.81 12.04 6.26
CA GLU A 213 18.42 11.90 4.85
C GLU A 213 18.25 13.28 4.20
N VAL A 214 17.44 14.15 4.82
CA VAL A 214 17.21 15.50 4.33
C VAL A 214 18.51 16.30 4.23
N ALA A 215 19.33 16.28 5.29
CA ALA A 215 20.61 17.00 5.31
C ALA A 215 21.57 16.52 4.20
N GLN A 216 21.67 15.21 3.97
CA GLN A 216 22.50 14.63 2.92
C GLN A 216 21.99 14.98 1.52
N CYS A 217 20.69 15.00 1.30
CA CYS A 217 20.10 15.43 0.03
C CYS A 217 20.42 16.92 -0.24
N VAL A 218 20.23 17.78 0.76
CA VAL A 218 20.55 19.20 0.65
C VAL A 218 22.04 19.42 0.38
N GLU A 219 22.94 18.69 1.03
CA GLU A 219 24.38 18.76 0.79
C GLU A 219 24.76 18.39 -0.66
N ARG A 220 24.12 17.35 -1.23
CA ARG A 220 24.39 16.85 -2.58
C ARG A 220 23.75 17.68 -3.68
N THR A 221 22.54 18.17 -3.47
CA THR A 221 21.69 18.75 -4.52
C THR A 221 21.36 20.22 -4.31
N GLY A 222 21.52 20.74 -3.10
CA GLY A 222 21.05 22.05 -2.68
C GLY A 222 19.53 22.10 -2.38
N MET A 223 18.83 20.97 -2.42
CA MET A 223 17.37 20.85 -2.29
C MET A 223 17.02 19.76 -1.26
N THR A 224 15.82 19.88 -0.67
CA THR A 224 15.22 18.78 0.10
C THR A 224 14.83 17.61 -0.83
N PRO A 225 14.63 16.38 -0.30
CA PRO A 225 14.25 15.23 -1.13
C PRO A 225 13.00 15.49 -1.98
N THR A 226 11.97 16.08 -1.40
CA THR A 226 10.70 16.36 -2.10
C THR A 226 10.89 17.34 -3.26
N VAL A 227 11.58 18.46 -3.01
CA VAL A 227 11.87 19.46 -4.05
C VAL A 227 12.76 18.90 -5.16
N TYR A 228 13.76 18.10 -4.78
CA TYR A 228 14.63 17.44 -5.75
C TYR A 228 13.86 16.44 -6.64
N MET A 229 12.98 15.65 -6.05
CA MET A 229 12.13 14.71 -6.80
C MET A 229 11.14 15.45 -7.73
N GLU A 230 10.57 16.58 -7.28
CA GLU A 230 9.76 17.44 -8.14
C GLU A 230 10.56 17.95 -9.34
N GLN A 231 11.80 18.41 -9.11
CA GLN A 231 12.67 18.89 -10.19
C GLN A 231 12.96 17.81 -11.25
N LEU A 232 13.01 16.53 -10.84
CA LEU A 232 13.15 15.40 -11.75
C LEU A 232 11.84 15.00 -12.45
N GLY A 233 10.72 15.67 -12.15
CA GLY A 233 9.42 15.43 -12.76
C GLY A 233 8.72 14.16 -12.26
N LEU A 234 9.05 13.69 -11.06
CA LEU A 234 8.51 12.45 -10.50
C LEU A 234 7.02 12.58 -10.09
N PHE A 235 6.50 13.78 -9.90
CA PHE A 235 5.16 14.01 -9.36
C PHE A 235 4.17 14.59 -10.38
N GLU A 236 4.46 14.54 -11.67
CA GLU A 236 3.58 15.11 -12.71
C GLU A 236 2.17 14.49 -12.68
N TYR A 237 2.06 13.23 -12.29
CA TYR A 237 0.80 12.49 -12.17
C TYR A 237 0.43 12.16 -10.72
N GLY A 238 0.92 12.96 -9.76
CA GLY A 238 0.68 12.75 -8.34
C GLY A 238 1.47 11.58 -7.75
N GLY A 239 0.98 11.00 -6.67
CA GLY A 239 1.61 9.88 -6.00
C GLY A 239 1.35 9.81 -4.50
N GLY A 240 2.22 9.07 -3.81
CA GLY A 240 2.21 8.96 -2.37
C GLY A 240 3.61 9.04 -1.78
N LEU A 241 3.76 9.83 -0.74
CA LEU A 241 5.00 9.98 0.01
C LEU A 241 4.82 9.38 1.41
N TYR A 242 5.62 8.38 1.73
CA TYR A 242 5.56 7.73 3.05
C TYR A 242 6.43 8.49 4.05
N HIS A 243 6.03 8.45 5.32
CA HIS A 243 6.65 9.09 6.47
C HIS A 243 6.53 10.61 6.52
N CYS A 244 7.23 11.38 5.68
CA CYS A 244 7.17 12.85 5.62
C CYS A 244 7.41 13.53 6.98
N VAL A 245 8.34 13.00 7.80
CA VAL A 245 8.60 13.46 9.18
C VAL A 245 9.34 14.80 9.20
N HIS A 246 10.23 15.02 8.25
CA HIS A 246 11.12 16.19 8.20
C HIS A 246 10.84 17.03 6.95
N MET A 247 9.62 17.58 6.84
CA MET A 247 9.17 18.42 5.73
C MET A 247 9.39 19.91 5.99
N SER A 248 9.83 20.64 4.98
CA SER A 248 9.85 22.11 4.96
C SER A 248 8.52 22.67 4.44
N GLU A 249 8.30 23.99 4.55
CA GLU A 249 7.13 24.64 3.94
C GLU A 249 7.13 24.48 2.41
N GLU A 250 8.29 24.54 1.77
CA GLU A 250 8.42 24.32 0.33
C GLU A 250 8.02 22.89 -0.08
N ASP A 251 8.39 21.87 0.70
CA ASP A 251 7.97 20.49 0.47
C ASP A 251 6.43 20.35 0.56
N LEU A 252 5.82 20.99 1.54
CA LEU A 252 4.35 20.98 1.68
C LEU A 252 3.65 21.69 0.50
N ASP A 253 4.25 22.73 -0.06
CA ASP A 253 3.76 23.40 -1.25
C ASP A 253 3.84 22.48 -2.50
N VAL A 254 4.90 21.68 -2.61
CA VAL A 254 5.03 20.63 -3.65
C VAL A 254 3.92 19.59 -3.51
N VAL A 255 3.74 19.04 -2.30
CA VAL A 255 2.70 18.05 -1.99
C VAL A 255 1.32 18.57 -2.39
N LYS A 256 1.00 19.80 -2.01
CA LYS A 256 -0.28 20.45 -2.35
C LYS A 256 -0.45 20.69 -3.85
N ARG A 257 0.59 21.16 -4.52
CA ARG A 257 0.57 21.50 -5.96
C ARG A 257 0.30 20.27 -6.82
N HIS A 258 0.91 19.15 -6.48
CA HIS A 258 0.79 17.88 -7.20
C HIS A 258 -0.27 16.93 -6.65
N GLN A 259 -1.03 17.35 -5.62
CA GLN A 259 -2.07 16.53 -4.97
C GLN A 259 -1.55 15.17 -4.49
N ILE A 260 -0.33 15.17 -3.93
CA ILE A 260 0.32 13.97 -3.40
C ILE A 260 -0.35 13.58 -2.07
N SER A 261 -0.51 12.27 -1.84
CA SER A 261 -1.10 11.68 -0.63
C SER A 261 -0.04 11.42 0.44
#